data_6b06c390d335aa6ef36fff6a38fc2481
#
_entry.id   6b06c390d335aa6ef36fff6a38fc2481
#
_cell.length_a   1.000
_cell.length_b   1.000
_cell.length_c   1.000
_cell.angle_alpha   90.00
_cell.angle_beta   90.00
_cell.angle_gamma   90.00
#
_symmetry.space_group_name_H-M   'P 1'
#
loop_
_entity.id
_entity.type
_entity.pdbx_description
1 polymer ?
#
loop_
_entity_poly.entity_id
_entity_poly.type
_entity_poly.pdbx_seq_one_letter_code
_entity_poly.pdbx_strand_id
1 'polypeptide(L)'
;MEFICRHDRTAEVCRAAVEEDGWQLENVPEEMKTPELCRKALETEAGFGNDFHRGLVQHIPFVEVCMEVLKECRENNPEELYGVAVAIRPEVMNGEMADFLLPLDGRCISILPVHLQTPERVRVAVETSGMSAVGRGGVPKSLLTPDVYVSCAAHSRESLMMIPWAERSPEVCLMAKTLYPDIVKNHPEFVPESVRNQDSIYTLN
;
A
#
# COMPACT_ATOMS: atom_id res chain seq x y z
N MET A 1 29.85 -12.78 5.47
CA MET A 1 30.18 -13.06 4.04
C MET A 1 30.88 -11.92 3.30
N GLU A 2 30.96 -10.72 3.83
CA GLU A 2 31.62 -9.57 3.16
C GLU A 2 33.07 -9.84 2.74
N PHE A 3 33.78 -10.70 3.47
CA PHE A 3 35.19 -11.03 3.22
C PHE A 3 35.41 -12.22 2.29
N ILE A 4 34.34 -12.87 1.82
CA ILE A 4 34.43 -14.01 0.88
C ILE A 4 34.24 -13.50 -0.53
N CYS A 5 35.23 -13.78 -1.41
CA CYS A 5 35.11 -13.43 -2.82
C CYS A 5 33.84 -14.05 -3.44
N ARG A 6 33.21 -13.34 -4.39
CA ARG A 6 31.95 -13.80 -4.99
C ARG A 6 32.00 -15.21 -5.56
N HIS A 7 33.12 -15.58 -6.20
CA HIS A 7 33.30 -16.89 -6.81
C HIS A 7 33.50 -18.02 -5.79
N ASP A 8 33.82 -17.70 -4.54
CA ASP A 8 33.98 -18.68 -3.43
C ASP A 8 32.67 -18.87 -2.62
N ARG A 9 31.62 -18.16 -2.96
CA ARG A 9 30.31 -18.27 -2.30
C ARG A 9 29.55 -19.45 -2.86
N THR A 10 29.76 -20.63 -2.28
CA THR A 10 28.97 -21.83 -2.59
C THR A 10 27.62 -21.80 -1.87
N ALA A 11 26.67 -22.62 -2.32
CA ALA A 11 25.36 -22.74 -1.66
C ALA A 11 25.48 -23.14 -0.18
N GLU A 12 26.47 -23.97 0.16
CA GLU A 12 26.76 -24.41 1.53
C GLU A 12 27.26 -23.24 2.40
N VAL A 13 28.18 -22.44 1.86
CA VAL A 13 28.72 -21.24 2.53
C VAL A 13 27.61 -20.22 2.75
N CYS A 14 26.75 -19.99 1.74
CA CYS A 14 25.62 -19.09 1.85
C CYS A 14 24.62 -19.56 2.92
N ARG A 15 24.31 -20.86 2.96
CA ARG A 15 23.44 -21.45 3.95
C ARG A 15 24.00 -21.29 5.37
N ALA A 16 25.25 -21.69 5.60
CA ALA A 16 25.88 -21.57 6.89
C ALA A 16 25.89 -20.13 7.41
N ALA A 17 26.17 -19.17 6.52
CA ALA A 17 26.19 -17.76 6.88
C ALA A 17 24.78 -17.24 7.27
N VAL A 18 23.73 -17.64 6.57
CA VAL A 18 22.34 -17.25 6.86
C VAL A 18 21.84 -17.95 8.13
N GLU A 19 22.25 -19.18 8.42
CA GLU A 19 21.93 -19.89 9.67
C GLU A 19 22.57 -19.24 10.90
N GLU A 20 23.72 -18.58 10.73
CA GLU A 20 24.39 -17.83 11.79
C GLU A 20 23.80 -16.41 11.96
N ASP A 21 23.53 -15.74 10.85
CA ASP A 21 23.03 -14.36 10.79
C ASP A 21 22.12 -14.19 9.56
N GLY A 22 20.83 -14.08 9.76
CA GLY A 22 19.81 -13.97 8.68
C GLY A 22 20.06 -12.78 7.75
N TRP A 23 20.66 -11.69 8.24
CA TRP A 23 21.02 -10.52 7.43
C TRP A 23 22.03 -10.84 6.33
N GLN A 24 22.77 -11.95 6.44
CA GLN A 24 23.66 -12.38 5.35
C GLN A 24 22.91 -12.72 4.06
N LEU A 25 21.56 -12.81 4.09
CA LEU A 25 20.75 -12.97 2.87
C LEU A 25 20.98 -11.85 1.85
N GLU A 26 21.29 -10.61 2.28
CA GLU A 26 21.64 -9.51 1.38
C GLU A 26 22.88 -9.80 0.53
N ASN A 27 23.82 -10.57 1.09
CA ASN A 27 25.10 -10.93 0.48
C ASN A 27 25.04 -12.23 -0.34
N VAL A 28 23.91 -12.95 -0.33
CA VAL A 28 23.69 -14.15 -1.13
C VAL A 28 23.44 -13.74 -2.59
N PRO A 29 24.19 -14.31 -3.57
CA PRO A 29 23.87 -14.10 -4.99
C PRO A 29 22.43 -14.51 -5.31
N GLU A 30 21.75 -13.74 -6.18
CA GLU A 30 20.34 -13.97 -6.53
C GLU A 30 20.08 -15.41 -7.03
N GLU A 31 21.02 -15.94 -7.84
CA GLU A 31 20.97 -17.29 -8.39
C GLU A 31 21.10 -18.41 -7.34
N MET A 32 21.56 -18.07 -6.14
CA MET A 32 21.74 -19.00 -5.02
C MET A 32 20.64 -18.84 -3.95
N LYS A 33 19.79 -17.83 -4.07
CA LYS A 33 18.63 -17.68 -3.19
C LYS A 33 17.61 -18.75 -3.53
N THR A 34 17.11 -19.42 -2.51
CA THR A 34 15.96 -20.34 -2.61
C THR A 34 14.88 -19.91 -1.62
N PRO A 35 13.61 -20.30 -1.83
CA PRO A 35 12.57 -20.02 -0.86
C PRO A 35 12.90 -20.50 0.55
N GLU A 36 13.51 -21.71 0.66
CA GLU A 36 13.91 -22.30 1.96
C GLU A 36 14.99 -21.47 2.64
N LEU A 37 15.98 -20.97 1.89
CA LEU A 37 17.04 -20.11 2.43
C LEU A 37 16.48 -18.77 2.91
N CYS A 38 15.53 -18.19 2.17
CA CYS A 38 14.85 -16.97 2.56
C CYS A 38 14.01 -17.15 3.82
N ARG A 39 13.25 -18.26 3.94
CA ARG A 39 12.52 -18.60 5.18
C ARG A 39 13.47 -18.78 6.33
N LYS A 40 14.62 -19.45 6.12
CA LYS A 40 15.63 -19.62 7.16
C LYS A 40 16.19 -18.29 7.65
N ALA A 41 16.45 -17.34 6.77
CA ALA A 41 16.86 -15.99 7.15
C ALA A 41 15.83 -15.31 8.06
N LEU A 42 14.56 -15.38 7.70
CA LEU A 42 13.46 -14.81 8.51
C LEU A 42 13.34 -15.50 9.87
N GLU A 43 13.43 -16.83 9.92
CA GLU A 43 13.41 -17.60 11.18
C GLU A 43 14.58 -17.24 12.11
N THR A 44 15.78 -17.06 11.55
CA THR A 44 16.99 -16.72 12.33
C THR A 44 16.81 -15.37 13.02
N GLU A 45 16.13 -14.42 12.37
CA GLU A 45 15.90 -13.06 12.87
C GLU A 45 14.58 -12.90 13.65
N ALA A 46 13.67 -13.87 13.64
CA ALA A 46 12.35 -13.78 14.27
C ALA A 46 12.38 -13.48 15.78
N GLY A 47 13.53 -13.64 16.44
CA GLY A 47 13.74 -13.34 17.87
C GLY A 47 13.98 -11.88 18.21
N PHE A 48 14.19 -10.98 17.22
CA PHE A 48 14.68 -9.61 17.44
C PHE A 48 13.64 -8.49 17.26
N GLY A 49 12.36 -8.82 17.03
CA GLY A 49 11.26 -7.83 16.93
C GLY A 49 10.89 -7.44 15.49
N ASN A 50 9.80 -6.68 15.38
CA ASN A 50 9.03 -6.51 14.13
C ASN A 50 9.72 -5.71 13.00
N ASP A 51 10.71 -4.88 13.31
CA ASP A 51 11.42 -4.08 12.30
C ASP A 51 12.27 -4.92 11.33
N PHE A 52 12.56 -6.16 11.69
CA PHE A 52 13.45 -7.06 10.95
C PHE A 52 12.86 -7.53 9.62
N HIS A 53 11.57 -7.83 9.56
CA HIS A 53 10.94 -8.26 8.30
C HIS A 53 11.06 -7.20 7.21
N ARG A 54 10.96 -5.91 7.54
CA ARG A 54 11.13 -4.82 6.56
C ARG A 54 12.51 -4.81 5.89
N GLY A 55 13.56 -5.04 6.70
CA GLY A 55 14.92 -5.04 6.17
C GLY A 55 15.23 -6.25 5.30
N LEU A 56 14.75 -7.44 5.69
CA LEU A 56 15.02 -8.69 4.97
C LEU A 56 14.16 -8.88 3.73
N VAL A 57 12.88 -8.49 3.78
CA VAL A 57 11.93 -8.74 2.69
C VAL A 57 12.36 -8.15 1.34
N GLN A 58 13.11 -7.03 1.35
CA GLN A 58 13.67 -6.43 0.13
C GLN A 58 14.70 -7.32 -0.57
N HIS A 59 15.26 -8.31 0.12
CA HIS A 59 16.24 -9.25 -0.42
C HIS A 59 15.62 -10.56 -0.88
N ILE A 60 14.30 -10.72 -0.74
CA ILE A 60 13.55 -11.93 -1.07
C ILE A 60 12.96 -11.82 -2.48
N PRO A 61 13.37 -12.67 -3.44
CA PRO A 61 12.85 -12.65 -4.80
C PRO A 61 11.62 -13.55 -5.02
N PHE A 62 11.04 -14.13 -3.98
CA PHE A 62 9.99 -15.14 -4.08
C PHE A 62 8.65 -14.62 -3.59
N VAL A 63 7.65 -14.63 -4.48
CA VAL A 63 6.27 -14.20 -4.23
C VAL A 63 5.68 -14.92 -3.02
N GLU A 64 5.81 -16.24 -2.95
CA GLU A 64 5.26 -17.07 -1.90
C GLU A 64 5.82 -16.72 -0.52
N VAL A 65 7.14 -16.47 -0.41
CA VAL A 65 7.77 -16.08 0.87
C VAL A 65 7.34 -14.68 1.28
N CYS A 66 7.28 -13.72 0.34
CA CYS A 66 6.77 -12.38 0.63
C CYS A 66 5.30 -12.41 1.08
N MET A 67 4.47 -13.28 0.49
CA MET A 67 3.07 -13.48 0.92
C MET A 67 2.97 -14.07 2.33
N GLU A 68 3.85 -15.00 2.69
CA GLU A 68 3.95 -15.54 4.05
C GLU A 68 4.25 -14.42 5.06
N VAL A 69 5.26 -13.58 4.76
CA VAL A 69 5.63 -12.42 5.60
C VAL A 69 4.46 -11.43 5.75
N LEU A 70 3.75 -11.12 4.67
CA LEU A 70 2.59 -10.22 4.72
C LEU A 70 1.45 -10.78 5.58
N LYS A 71 1.18 -12.09 5.47
CA LYS A 71 0.15 -12.77 6.29
C LYS A 71 0.53 -12.77 7.77
N GLU A 72 1.76 -13.11 8.08
CA GLU A 72 2.29 -13.07 9.44
C GLU A 72 2.27 -11.65 10.03
N CYS A 73 2.69 -10.65 9.25
CA CYS A 73 2.64 -9.25 9.64
C CYS A 73 1.21 -8.80 9.95
N ARG A 74 0.23 -9.17 9.10
CA ARG A 74 -1.19 -8.88 9.36
C ARG A 74 -1.68 -9.44 10.68
N GLU A 75 -1.26 -10.66 11.04
CA GLU A 75 -1.73 -11.36 12.26
C GLU A 75 -1.08 -10.80 13.53
N ASN A 76 0.22 -10.50 13.46
CA ASN A 76 1.01 -10.17 14.65
C ASN A 76 1.24 -8.64 14.81
N ASN A 77 1.34 -7.90 13.69
CA ASN A 77 1.73 -6.48 13.67
C ASN A 77 1.07 -5.73 12.52
N PRO A 78 -0.26 -5.61 12.50
CA PRO A 78 -0.99 -5.02 11.38
C PRO A 78 -0.62 -3.57 11.07
N GLU A 79 -0.13 -2.80 12.05
CA GLU A 79 0.35 -1.42 11.90
C GLU A 79 1.61 -1.31 11.04
N GLU A 80 2.44 -2.36 10.98
CA GLU A 80 3.66 -2.41 10.17
C GLU A 80 3.41 -2.92 8.73
N LEU A 81 2.19 -3.36 8.41
CA LEU A 81 1.87 -3.98 7.12
C LEU A 81 2.27 -3.11 5.92
N TYR A 82 1.96 -1.80 5.98
CA TYR A 82 2.35 -0.86 4.92
C TYR A 82 3.88 -0.77 4.79
N GLY A 83 4.58 -0.71 5.92
CA GLY A 83 6.04 -0.64 5.94
C GLY A 83 6.70 -1.88 5.34
N VAL A 84 6.18 -3.06 5.64
CA VAL A 84 6.64 -4.34 5.04
C VAL A 84 6.33 -4.35 3.54
N ALA A 85 5.11 -3.96 3.13
CA ALA A 85 4.72 -3.92 1.73
C ALA A 85 5.60 -2.97 0.89
N VAL A 86 5.96 -1.79 1.43
CA VAL A 86 6.89 -0.83 0.77
C VAL A 86 8.27 -1.43 0.53
N ALA A 87 8.72 -2.34 1.39
CA ALA A 87 10.04 -2.97 1.28
C ALA A 87 10.08 -4.11 0.25
N ILE A 88 8.93 -4.67 -0.15
CA ILE A 88 8.88 -5.69 -1.20
C ILE A 88 9.30 -5.08 -2.54
N ARG A 89 10.18 -5.76 -3.25
CA ARG A 89 10.62 -5.33 -4.59
C ARG A 89 9.44 -5.26 -5.56
N PRO A 90 9.32 -4.19 -6.38
CA PRO A 90 8.20 -4.04 -7.32
C PRO A 90 8.04 -5.20 -8.30
N GLU A 91 9.14 -5.82 -8.73
CA GLU A 91 9.16 -6.97 -9.64
C GLU A 91 8.61 -8.26 -9.02
N VAL A 92 8.57 -8.36 -7.70
CA VAL A 92 7.99 -9.49 -6.96
C VAL A 92 6.49 -9.30 -6.72
N MET A 93 6.04 -8.03 -6.72
CA MET A 93 4.62 -7.73 -6.49
C MET A 93 3.74 -8.28 -7.63
N ASN A 94 2.64 -8.91 -7.25
CA ASN A 94 1.67 -9.47 -8.18
C ASN A 94 0.22 -9.12 -7.80
N GLY A 95 -0.74 -9.63 -8.59
CA GLY A 95 -2.17 -9.38 -8.37
C GLY A 95 -2.68 -9.94 -7.05
N GLU A 96 -2.20 -11.09 -6.60
CA GLU A 96 -2.60 -11.70 -5.33
C GLU A 96 -2.18 -10.84 -4.13
N MET A 97 -0.95 -10.32 -4.15
CA MET A 97 -0.49 -9.37 -3.12
C MET A 97 -1.31 -8.08 -3.11
N ALA A 98 -1.60 -7.53 -4.30
CA ALA A 98 -2.43 -6.34 -4.41
C ALA A 98 -3.83 -6.56 -3.82
N ASP A 99 -4.48 -7.67 -4.16
CA ASP A 99 -5.82 -8.03 -3.69
C ASP A 99 -5.85 -8.37 -2.19
N PHE A 100 -4.73 -8.81 -1.64
CA PHE A 100 -4.55 -9.00 -0.19
C PHE A 100 -4.35 -7.69 0.56
N LEU A 101 -3.51 -6.79 0.04
CA LEU A 101 -3.09 -5.57 0.73
C LEU A 101 -4.16 -4.47 0.73
N LEU A 102 -4.81 -4.22 -0.43
CA LEU A 102 -5.68 -3.06 -0.61
C LEU A 102 -6.90 -3.01 0.32
N PRO A 103 -7.57 -4.14 0.66
CA PRO A 103 -8.64 -4.14 1.65
C PRO A 103 -8.18 -3.88 3.08
N LEU A 104 -6.88 -4.04 3.37
CA LEU A 104 -6.30 -3.83 4.69
C LEU A 104 -5.74 -2.41 4.83
N ASP A 105 -5.06 -1.93 3.79
CA ASP A 105 -4.51 -0.58 3.72
C ASP A 105 -4.51 -0.08 2.27
N GLY A 106 -5.48 0.78 1.94
CA GLY A 106 -5.60 1.34 0.59
C GLY A 106 -4.40 2.17 0.14
N ARG A 107 -3.55 2.66 1.06
CA ARG A 107 -2.32 3.38 0.72
C ARG A 107 -1.36 2.53 -0.11
N CYS A 108 -1.47 1.20 0.02
CA CYS A 108 -0.67 0.25 -0.76
C CYS A 108 -0.87 0.40 -2.27
N ILE A 109 -1.96 1.00 -2.76
CA ILE A 109 -2.15 1.25 -4.21
C ILE A 109 -1.00 2.07 -4.80
N SER A 110 -0.42 3.01 -4.06
CA SER A 110 0.63 3.90 -4.54
C SER A 110 2.00 3.23 -4.72
N ILE A 111 2.21 2.09 -4.07
CA ILE A 111 3.46 1.31 -4.17
C ILE A 111 3.38 0.17 -5.18
N LEU A 112 2.17 -0.16 -5.65
CA LEU A 112 2.01 -1.20 -6.67
C LEU A 112 2.62 -0.76 -8.01
N PRO A 113 3.23 -1.69 -8.76
CA PRO A 113 3.56 -1.46 -10.16
C PRO A 113 2.35 -0.96 -10.96
N VAL A 114 2.55 -0.02 -11.89
CA VAL A 114 1.46 0.65 -12.62
C VAL A 114 0.52 -0.34 -13.31
N HIS A 115 1.03 -1.45 -13.84
CA HIS A 115 0.20 -2.48 -14.49
C HIS A 115 -0.74 -3.22 -13.53
N LEU A 116 -0.50 -3.16 -12.22
CA LEU A 116 -1.37 -3.71 -11.19
C LEU A 116 -2.39 -2.69 -10.67
N GLN A 117 -2.23 -1.40 -10.99
CA GLN A 117 -3.14 -0.34 -10.59
C GLN A 117 -4.32 -0.28 -11.56
N THR A 118 -5.34 -1.11 -11.34
CA THR A 118 -6.57 -1.12 -12.15
C THR A 118 -7.64 -0.20 -11.54
N PRO A 119 -8.66 0.22 -12.33
CA PRO A 119 -9.79 1.00 -11.80
C PRO A 119 -10.44 0.34 -10.58
N GLU A 120 -10.63 -0.98 -10.62
CA GLU A 120 -11.24 -1.75 -9.52
C GLU A 120 -10.39 -1.68 -8.26
N ARG A 121 -9.07 -1.82 -8.39
CA ARG A 121 -8.13 -1.73 -7.25
C ARG A 121 -8.03 -0.32 -6.68
N VAL A 122 -8.06 0.69 -7.54
CA VAL A 122 -8.13 2.10 -7.08
C VAL A 122 -9.42 2.33 -6.29
N ARG A 123 -10.55 1.78 -6.74
CA ARG A 123 -11.83 1.86 -6.02
C ARG A 123 -11.73 1.22 -4.64
N VAL A 124 -11.24 -0.02 -4.54
CA VAL A 124 -11.04 -0.69 -3.24
C VAL A 124 -10.12 0.13 -2.33
N ALA A 125 -9.01 0.64 -2.87
CA ALA A 125 -8.06 1.45 -2.11
C ALA A 125 -8.70 2.71 -1.51
N VAL A 126 -9.53 3.39 -2.30
CA VAL A 126 -10.23 4.62 -1.88
C VAL A 126 -11.35 4.29 -0.89
N GLU A 127 -12.10 3.22 -1.08
CA GLU A 127 -13.11 2.74 -0.13
C GLU A 127 -12.48 2.41 1.24
N THR A 128 -11.23 1.91 1.23
CA THR A 128 -10.49 1.55 2.45
C THR A 128 -9.84 2.75 3.14
N SER A 129 -9.23 3.67 2.38
CA SER A 129 -8.34 4.71 2.94
C SER A 129 -8.61 6.12 2.41
N GLY A 130 -9.67 6.32 1.63
CA GLY A 130 -10.05 7.63 1.10
C GLY A 130 -8.94 8.32 0.30
N MET A 131 -8.82 9.63 0.46
CA MET A 131 -7.77 10.43 -0.20
C MET A 131 -6.35 10.05 0.20
N SER A 132 -6.14 9.42 1.37
CA SER A 132 -4.80 8.97 1.77
C SER A 132 -4.25 7.86 0.86
N ALA A 133 -5.13 7.12 0.17
CA ALA A 133 -4.74 6.13 -0.85
C ALA A 133 -4.12 6.78 -2.09
N VAL A 134 -4.67 7.88 -2.57
CA VAL A 134 -4.36 8.44 -3.90
C VAL A 134 -3.72 9.83 -3.86
N GLY A 135 -3.85 10.56 -2.75
CA GLY A 135 -3.45 11.96 -2.64
C GLY A 135 -1.94 12.22 -2.60
N ARG A 136 -1.13 11.20 -2.33
CA ARG A 136 0.34 11.31 -2.26
C ARG A 136 1.05 11.10 -3.61
N GLY A 137 0.31 10.87 -4.68
CA GLY A 137 0.86 10.46 -5.97
C GLY A 137 1.08 8.93 -6.05
N GLY A 138 1.73 8.47 -7.14
CA GLY A 138 1.94 7.04 -7.39
C GLY A 138 0.80 6.38 -8.18
N VAL A 139 -0.40 7.00 -8.20
CA VAL A 139 -1.52 6.54 -9.02
C VAL A 139 -1.63 7.40 -10.29
N PRO A 140 -1.70 6.80 -11.48
CA PRO A 140 -1.86 7.53 -12.73
C PRO A 140 -3.12 8.42 -12.72
N LYS A 141 -2.98 9.66 -13.21
CA LYS A 141 -4.12 10.60 -13.28
C LYS A 141 -5.31 10.06 -14.07
N SER A 142 -5.08 9.20 -15.06
CA SER A 142 -6.14 8.55 -15.85
C SER A 142 -7.04 7.63 -15.03
N LEU A 143 -6.59 7.19 -13.87
CA LEU A 143 -7.37 6.37 -12.92
C LEU A 143 -8.08 7.21 -11.86
N LEU A 144 -7.74 8.50 -11.72
CA LEU A 144 -8.37 9.44 -10.78
C LEU A 144 -9.59 10.10 -11.44
N THR A 145 -10.63 9.32 -11.65
CA THR A 145 -11.89 9.78 -12.27
C THR A 145 -12.73 10.58 -11.28
N PRO A 146 -13.74 11.37 -11.73
CA PRO A 146 -14.69 12.05 -10.84
C PRO A 146 -15.31 11.11 -9.79
N ASP A 147 -15.66 9.87 -10.16
CA ASP A 147 -16.25 8.88 -9.25
C ASP A 147 -15.29 8.50 -8.12
N VAL A 148 -13.99 8.43 -8.39
CA VAL A 148 -12.96 8.20 -7.36
C VAL A 148 -12.97 9.34 -6.34
N TYR A 149 -13.07 10.59 -6.77
CA TYR A 149 -13.15 11.73 -5.85
C TYR A 149 -14.47 11.78 -5.08
N VAL A 150 -15.58 11.34 -5.67
CA VAL A 150 -16.87 11.18 -4.95
C VAL A 150 -16.73 10.13 -3.86
N SER A 151 -16.09 8.98 -4.15
CA SER A 151 -15.82 7.94 -3.16
C SER A 151 -14.89 8.44 -2.05
N CYS A 152 -13.85 9.22 -2.39
CA CYS A 152 -12.99 9.89 -1.40
C CYS A 152 -13.79 10.82 -0.49
N ALA A 153 -14.69 11.61 -1.07
CA ALA A 153 -15.53 12.54 -0.32
C ALA A 153 -16.50 11.81 0.62
N ALA A 154 -17.00 10.66 0.20
CA ALA A 154 -17.90 9.82 1.01
C ALA A 154 -17.17 9.09 2.14
N HIS A 155 -15.86 8.82 1.98
CA HIS A 155 -15.08 8.04 2.95
C HIS A 155 -14.92 8.77 4.28
N SER A 156 -14.46 10.02 4.28
CA SER A 156 -14.31 10.80 5.51
C SER A 156 -14.25 12.32 5.23
N ARG A 157 -14.46 13.09 6.28
CA ARG A 157 -14.33 14.55 6.27
C ARG A 157 -12.91 15.00 5.87
N GLU A 158 -11.91 14.31 6.39
CA GLU A 158 -10.50 14.57 6.12
C GLU A 158 -10.19 14.31 4.64
N SER A 159 -10.70 13.22 4.10
CA SER A 159 -10.56 12.88 2.68
C SER A 159 -11.19 13.94 1.79
N LEU A 160 -12.40 14.41 2.13
CA LEU A 160 -13.06 15.51 1.41
C LEU A 160 -12.19 16.78 1.38
N MET A 161 -11.62 17.17 2.52
CA MET A 161 -10.78 18.36 2.59
C MET A 161 -9.47 18.25 1.80
N MET A 162 -8.98 17.03 1.59
CA MET A 162 -7.76 16.76 0.81
C MET A 162 -7.99 16.77 -0.71
N ILE A 163 -9.25 16.72 -1.20
CA ILE A 163 -9.53 16.75 -2.64
C ILE A 163 -9.08 18.09 -3.22
N PRO A 164 -8.21 18.10 -4.28
CA PRO A 164 -7.78 19.32 -4.91
C PRO A 164 -8.98 20.14 -5.43
N TRP A 165 -8.90 21.46 -5.33
CA TRP A 165 -10.00 22.33 -5.74
C TRP A 165 -10.47 22.09 -7.19
N ALA A 166 -9.52 21.87 -8.11
CA ALA A 166 -9.80 21.63 -9.52
C ALA A 166 -10.56 20.32 -9.79
N GLU A 167 -10.53 19.38 -8.83
CA GLU A 167 -11.16 18.05 -8.93
C GLU A 167 -12.49 17.97 -8.17
N ARG A 168 -12.96 19.08 -7.59
CA ARG A 168 -14.24 19.16 -6.89
C ARG A 168 -15.38 19.33 -7.88
N SER A 169 -15.82 18.24 -8.47
CA SER A 169 -16.99 18.20 -9.34
C SER A 169 -18.27 18.60 -8.61
N PRO A 170 -19.37 18.93 -9.31
CA PRO A 170 -20.67 19.17 -8.70
C PRO A 170 -21.12 18.01 -7.79
N GLU A 171 -20.83 16.78 -8.15
CA GLU A 171 -21.15 15.56 -7.38
C GLU A 171 -20.38 15.52 -6.06
N VAL A 172 -19.07 15.81 -6.07
CA VAL A 172 -18.24 15.95 -4.87
C VAL A 172 -18.81 17.03 -3.94
N CYS A 173 -19.20 18.18 -4.51
CA CYS A 173 -19.77 19.29 -3.76
C CYS A 173 -21.13 18.93 -3.17
N LEU A 174 -21.97 18.20 -3.90
CA LEU A 174 -23.26 17.72 -3.43
C LEU A 174 -23.08 16.69 -2.30
N MET A 175 -22.12 15.78 -2.43
CA MET A 175 -21.75 14.83 -1.37
C MET A 175 -21.30 15.57 -0.11
N ALA A 176 -20.45 16.59 -0.24
CA ALA A 176 -20.03 17.43 0.87
C ALA A 176 -21.22 18.12 1.58
N LYS A 177 -22.16 18.65 0.80
CA LYS A 177 -23.38 19.30 1.35
C LYS A 177 -24.24 18.32 2.12
N THR A 178 -24.33 17.07 1.65
CA THR A 178 -25.17 16.04 2.24
C THR A 178 -24.56 15.45 3.52
N LEU A 179 -23.28 15.06 3.46
CA LEU A 179 -22.61 14.36 4.57
C LEU A 179 -21.98 15.31 5.60
N TYR A 180 -21.55 16.50 5.15
CA TYR A 180 -20.79 17.44 5.97
C TYR A 180 -21.33 18.88 5.84
N PRO A 181 -22.61 19.13 6.18
CA PRO A 181 -23.26 20.44 5.99
C PRO A 181 -22.57 21.57 6.76
N ASP A 182 -21.91 21.25 7.86
CA ASP A 182 -21.14 22.20 8.66
C ASP A 182 -19.91 22.72 7.93
N ILE A 183 -19.23 21.88 7.10
CA ILE A 183 -18.12 22.34 6.24
C ILE A 183 -18.63 23.38 5.26
N VAL A 184 -19.74 23.08 4.57
CA VAL A 184 -20.32 23.99 3.58
C VAL A 184 -20.81 25.29 4.23
N LYS A 185 -21.34 25.22 5.45
CA LYS A 185 -21.77 26.40 6.21
C LYS A 185 -20.59 27.29 6.63
N ASN A 186 -19.50 26.68 7.11
CA ASN A 186 -18.33 27.41 7.60
C ASN A 186 -17.38 27.85 6.48
N HIS A 187 -17.40 27.13 5.36
CA HIS A 187 -16.55 27.33 4.18
C HIS A 187 -17.40 27.37 2.92
N PRO A 188 -18.24 28.42 2.74
CA PRO A 188 -19.14 28.50 1.59
C PRO A 188 -18.43 28.52 0.25
N GLU A 189 -17.18 28.97 0.23
CA GLU A 189 -16.30 28.88 -0.95
C GLU A 189 -16.02 27.45 -1.39
N PHE A 190 -16.15 26.46 -0.52
CA PHE A 190 -15.93 25.05 -0.84
C PHE A 190 -16.90 24.53 -1.93
N VAL A 191 -18.10 25.10 -2.00
CA VAL A 191 -19.14 24.70 -2.96
C VAL A 191 -19.45 25.86 -3.91
N PRO A 192 -19.35 25.65 -5.25
CA PRO A 192 -19.75 26.66 -6.22
C PRO A 192 -21.18 27.15 -6.00
N GLU A 193 -21.45 28.41 -6.30
CA GLU A 193 -22.76 29.03 -6.09
C GLU A 193 -23.89 28.29 -6.82
N SER A 194 -23.59 27.73 -8.00
CA SER A 194 -24.51 26.91 -8.80
C SER A 194 -24.99 25.64 -8.09
N VAL A 195 -24.20 25.12 -7.14
CA VAL A 195 -24.52 23.89 -6.38
C VAL A 195 -25.09 24.22 -5.00
N ARG A 196 -24.78 25.40 -4.43
CA ARG A 196 -25.28 25.81 -3.10
C ARG A 196 -26.79 25.84 -3.02
N ASN A 197 -27.45 26.21 -4.09
CA ASN A 197 -28.89 26.38 -4.17
C ASN A 197 -29.64 25.13 -4.66
N GLN A 198 -28.95 24.05 -4.95
CA GLN A 198 -29.59 22.76 -5.27
C GLN A 198 -30.01 22.07 -3.97
N ASP A 199 -31.26 21.68 -3.87
CA ASP A 199 -31.74 20.86 -2.76
C ASP A 199 -31.05 19.49 -2.82
N SER A 200 -30.70 18.95 -1.66
CA SER A 200 -30.06 17.64 -1.52
C SER A 200 -30.99 16.56 -2.08
N ILE A 201 -30.62 16.00 -3.23
CA ILE A 201 -31.40 14.97 -3.94
C ILE A 201 -31.23 13.57 -3.30
N TYR A 202 -30.24 13.40 -2.40
CA TYR A 202 -30.01 12.15 -1.73
C TYR A 202 -30.66 12.10 -0.35
N THR A 203 -31.93 11.75 -0.31
CA THR A 203 -32.49 11.06 0.85
C THR A 203 -31.96 9.64 0.83
N LEU A 204 -31.07 9.33 1.77
CA LEU A 204 -30.61 7.96 2.03
C LEU A 204 -31.84 7.07 2.30
N ASN A 205 -32.14 6.17 1.37
CA ASN A 205 -33.05 5.03 1.62
C ASN A 205 -32.27 3.92 2.32
#